data_c45cf8fb3c1d5d353895f743440f24a6
#
_entry.id   c45cf8fb3c1d5d353895f743440f24a6
#
_cell.length_a   1.000
_cell.length_b   1.000
_cell.length_c   1.000
_cell.angle_alpha   90.00
_cell.angle_beta   90.00
_cell.angle_gamma   90.00
#
_symmetry.space_group_name_H-M   'P 1'
#
loop_
_entity.id
_entity.type
_entity.pdbx_description
1 polymer ?
#
loop_
_entity_poly.entity_id
_entity_poly.type
_entity_poly.pdbx_seq_one_letter_code
_entity_poly.pdbx_strand_id
1 'polypeptide(L)'
;MYKGLTVIKYDMKAINKEGRVTPDFITSLKPNEVFVFGSNLAGMHGGGAARIAHLYFGAVMGNGDGIQGQSYAIPTMQGGVDTIRPYVDKFIAYAKQHPEQHFLVTRIGCGIAGFSPDEIAPLFAEAAEVENISLPDDFWEEI
;
A
#
# COMPACT_ATOMS: atom_id res chain seq x y z
N MET A 1 -9.93 0.99 -37.26
CA MET A 1 -8.93 0.27 -37.08
C MET A 1 -7.92 0.85 -36.20
N TYR A 2 -7.40 1.91 -36.50
CA TYR A 2 -6.45 2.44 -35.61
C TYR A 2 -7.01 2.84 -34.30
N LYS A 3 -8.28 2.84 -34.15
CA LYS A 3 -8.88 3.06 -32.87
C LYS A 3 -8.48 2.02 -31.85
N GLY A 4 -8.37 0.79 -32.31
CA GLY A 4 -7.91 -0.28 -31.43
C GLY A 4 -6.51 -0.01 -30.93
N LEU A 5 -5.67 0.56 -31.74
CA LEU A 5 -4.33 0.87 -31.33
C LEU A 5 -4.29 1.90 -30.24
N THR A 6 -5.17 2.90 -30.30
CA THR A 6 -5.21 3.93 -29.29
C THR A 6 -5.60 3.35 -27.93
N VAL A 7 -6.59 2.48 -27.92
CA VAL A 7 -7.02 1.84 -26.69
C VAL A 7 -5.90 0.98 -26.11
N ILE A 8 -5.20 0.24 -26.97
CA ILE A 8 -4.11 -0.60 -26.52
C ILE A 8 -3.01 0.24 -25.89
N LYS A 9 -2.73 1.41 -26.43
CA LYS A 9 -1.72 2.27 -25.83
C LYS A 9 -2.09 2.69 -24.42
N TYR A 10 -3.35 3.01 -24.19
CA TYR A 10 -3.78 3.36 -22.86
C TYR A 10 -3.56 2.22 -21.90
N ASP A 11 -4.00 1.02 -22.28
CA ASP A 11 -3.87 -0.13 -21.41
C ASP A 11 -2.42 -0.42 -21.09
N MET A 12 -1.55 -0.34 -22.08
CA MET A 12 -0.15 -0.63 -21.88
C MET A 12 0.53 0.39 -20.96
N LYS A 13 0.05 1.63 -20.96
CA LYS A 13 0.63 2.64 -20.09
C LYS A 13 0.12 2.51 -18.68
N ALA A 14 -1.13 2.13 -18.51
CA ALA A 14 -1.78 2.16 -17.22
C ALA A 14 -1.50 0.95 -16.34
N ILE A 15 -1.14 -0.20 -16.96
CA ILE A 15 -1.11 -1.44 -16.19
C ILE A 15 0.22 -2.15 -16.31
N ASN A 16 1.29 -1.48 -15.97
CA ASN A 16 2.57 -2.14 -15.88
C ASN A 16 2.85 -2.53 -14.44
N LYS A 17 2.52 -3.77 -14.09
CA LYS A 17 2.73 -4.26 -12.74
C LYS A 17 3.90 -5.24 -12.61
N GLU A 18 4.70 -5.39 -13.67
CA GLU A 18 5.84 -6.28 -13.61
C GLU A 18 6.82 -5.83 -12.54
N GLY A 19 7.18 -6.76 -11.64
CA GLY A 19 8.06 -6.43 -10.51
C GLY A 19 7.38 -5.60 -9.44
N ARG A 20 6.05 -5.45 -9.50
CA ARG A 20 5.31 -4.58 -8.60
C ARG A 20 4.16 -5.31 -7.90
N VAL A 21 4.29 -6.60 -7.70
CA VAL A 21 3.31 -7.38 -6.93
C VAL A 21 3.95 -7.66 -5.56
N THR A 22 3.29 -7.18 -4.50
CA THR A 22 3.77 -7.40 -3.14
C THR A 22 3.68 -8.89 -2.80
N PRO A 23 4.76 -9.52 -2.32
CA PRO A 23 4.69 -10.93 -1.89
C PRO A 23 3.71 -11.12 -0.75
N ASP A 24 3.09 -12.30 -0.68
CA ASP A 24 2.15 -12.61 0.40
C ASP A 24 2.82 -12.63 1.77
N PHE A 25 4.07 -13.06 1.84
CA PHE A 25 4.80 -13.14 3.10
C PHE A 25 6.13 -12.41 2.94
N ILE A 26 6.32 -11.37 3.75
CA ILE A 26 7.54 -10.58 3.75
C ILE A 26 8.28 -10.87 5.05
N THR A 27 9.44 -11.51 4.93
CA THR A 27 10.27 -11.86 6.09
C THR A 27 11.50 -10.98 6.22
N SER A 28 11.87 -10.27 5.16
CA SER A 28 13.00 -9.35 5.16
C SER A 28 12.77 -8.28 4.10
N LEU A 29 13.50 -7.17 4.21
CA LEU A 29 13.43 -6.06 3.27
C LEU A 29 14.82 -5.73 2.77
N LYS A 30 14.91 -5.34 1.50
CA LYS A 30 16.11 -4.72 0.98
C LYS A 30 16.25 -3.31 1.59
N PRO A 31 17.46 -2.73 1.60
CA PRO A 31 17.66 -1.43 2.25
C PRO A 31 16.75 -0.31 1.76
N ASN A 32 16.30 -0.36 0.48
CA ASN A 32 15.44 0.67 -0.07
C ASN A 32 13.95 0.31 -0.01
N GLU A 33 13.60 -0.83 0.55
CA GLU A 33 12.20 -1.26 0.62
C GLU A 33 11.53 -0.77 1.89
N VAL A 34 10.25 -0.43 1.78
CA VAL A 34 9.42 0.05 2.89
C VAL A 34 8.18 -0.82 2.98
N PHE A 35 7.91 -1.33 4.18
CA PHE A 35 6.78 -2.19 4.48
C PHE A 35 5.57 -1.32 4.82
N VAL A 36 4.54 -1.31 3.97
CA VAL A 36 3.35 -0.47 4.18
C VAL A 36 2.25 -1.31 4.79
N PHE A 37 1.75 -0.90 5.93
CA PHE A 37 0.83 -1.72 6.72
C PHE A 37 -0.36 -0.92 7.25
N GLY A 38 -1.45 -1.63 7.53
CA GLY A 38 -2.64 -1.04 8.15
C GLY A 38 -2.43 -0.87 9.64
N SER A 39 -2.80 0.28 10.17
CA SER A 39 -2.62 0.62 11.58
C SER A 39 -3.89 1.23 12.16
N ASN A 40 -3.78 1.74 13.39
CA ASN A 40 -4.79 2.60 14.00
C ASN A 40 -4.09 3.88 14.45
N LEU A 41 -4.85 4.95 14.64
CA LEU A 41 -4.25 6.24 15.00
C LEU A 41 -3.55 6.23 16.36
N ALA A 42 -3.99 5.35 17.26
CA ALA A 42 -3.31 5.21 18.55
C ALA A 42 -1.94 4.56 18.42
N GLY A 43 -1.65 3.94 17.27
CA GLY A 43 -0.36 3.31 17.04
C GLY A 43 -0.14 2.04 17.84
N MET A 44 -1.22 1.33 18.17
CA MET A 44 -1.12 0.06 18.88
C MET A 44 -0.85 -1.04 17.88
N HIS A 45 0.43 -1.38 17.70
CA HIS A 45 0.86 -2.37 16.72
C HIS A 45 0.85 -3.76 17.33
N GLY A 46 -0.33 -4.22 17.76
CA GLY A 46 -0.46 -5.45 18.55
C GLY A 46 -0.69 -6.72 17.80
N GLY A 47 -1.04 -6.66 16.50
CA GLY A 47 -1.35 -7.86 15.74
C GLY A 47 -1.15 -7.69 14.26
N GLY A 48 -1.18 -8.81 13.53
CA GLY A 48 -1.09 -8.82 12.06
C GLY A 48 0.16 -8.14 11.52
N ALA A 49 0.00 -7.48 10.38
CA ALA A 49 1.11 -6.80 9.73
C ALA A 49 1.71 -5.70 10.60
N ALA A 50 0.89 -5.02 11.41
CA ALA A 50 1.40 -3.98 12.30
C ALA A 50 2.39 -4.54 13.33
N ARG A 51 2.11 -5.75 13.85
CA ARG A 51 3.03 -6.38 14.78
C ARG A 51 4.35 -6.74 14.10
N ILE A 52 4.29 -7.25 12.89
CA ILE A 52 5.48 -7.58 12.11
C ILE A 52 6.29 -6.32 11.85
N ALA A 53 5.63 -5.23 11.48
CA ALA A 53 6.29 -3.96 11.24
C ALA A 53 7.01 -3.47 12.50
N HIS A 54 6.36 -3.60 13.66
CA HIS A 54 6.95 -3.19 14.93
C HIS A 54 8.14 -4.06 15.33
N LEU A 55 8.01 -5.36 15.17
CA LEU A 55 9.06 -6.28 15.60
C LEU A 55 10.29 -6.26 14.69
N TYR A 56 10.10 -6.06 13.38
CA TYR A 56 11.18 -6.28 12.42
C TYR A 56 11.52 -5.10 11.52
N PHE A 57 10.61 -4.15 11.33
CA PHE A 57 10.79 -3.11 10.31
C PHE A 57 10.70 -1.69 10.86
N GLY A 58 10.88 -1.54 12.15
CA GLY A 58 11.06 -0.22 12.74
C GLY A 58 9.80 0.59 13.02
N ALA A 59 8.62 -0.02 12.95
CA ALA A 59 7.40 0.69 13.30
C ALA A 59 7.40 1.01 14.80
N VAL A 60 6.98 2.22 15.12
CA VAL A 60 7.06 2.75 16.48
C VAL A 60 5.71 2.63 17.18
N MET A 61 5.70 1.99 18.34
CA MET A 61 4.50 1.91 19.16
C MET A 61 4.06 3.33 19.52
N GLY A 62 2.78 3.62 19.33
CA GLY A 62 2.24 4.96 19.56
C GLY A 62 2.20 5.83 18.31
N ASN A 63 2.80 5.39 17.19
CA ASN A 63 2.78 6.12 15.93
C ASN A 63 1.96 5.35 14.90
N GLY A 64 0.75 5.80 14.61
CA GLY A 64 -0.18 5.11 13.72
C GLY A 64 -0.26 5.65 12.31
N ASP A 65 0.58 6.64 11.95
CA ASP A 65 0.44 7.31 10.66
C ASP A 65 1.82 7.71 10.12
N GLY A 66 2.11 7.26 8.90
CA GLY A 66 3.28 7.72 8.16
C GLY A 66 4.52 6.87 8.32
N ILE A 67 5.62 7.42 7.80
CA ILE A 67 6.91 6.73 7.75
C ILE A 67 7.50 6.56 9.14
N GLN A 68 8.03 5.38 9.41
CA GLN A 68 8.66 5.06 10.68
C GLN A 68 9.58 3.85 10.44
N GLY A 69 10.90 4.08 10.54
CA GLY A 69 11.88 3.06 10.20
C GLY A 69 11.75 2.64 8.73
N GLN A 70 11.75 1.35 8.48
CA GLN A 70 11.49 0.81 7.15
C GLN A 70 10.02 0.44 6.96
N SER A 71 9.11 1.13 7.63
CA SER A 71 7.69 0.88 7.46
C SER A 71 6.91 2.18 7.33
N TYR A 72 5.68 2.06 6.81
CA TYR A 72 4.78 3.20 6.64
C TYR A 72 3.40 2.76 7.11
N ALA A 73 2.84 3.50 8.06
CA ALA A 73 1.57 3.16 8.68
C ALA A 73 0.41 3.92 8.02
N ILE A 74 -0.65 3.19 7.69
CA ILE A 74 -1.89 3.78 7.15
C ILE A 74 -3.03 3.41 8.09
N PRO A 75 -3.61 4.39 8.81
CA PRO A 75 -4.72 4.09 9.72
C PRO A 75 -5.94 3.54 9.00
N THR A 76 -6.49 2.44 9.49
CA THR A 76 -7.63 1.76 8.87
C THR A 76 -8.77 1.50 9.84
N MET A 77 -8.66 1.95 11.10
CA MET A 77 -9.60 1.59 12.16
C MET A 77 -10.48 2.76 12.62
N GLN A 78 -10.58 3.81 11.81
CA GLN A 78 -11.28 5.03 12.24
C GLN A 78 -12.72 5.12 11.73
N GLY A 79 -13.20 4.13 11.00
CA GLY A 79 -14.55 4.11 10.45
C GLY A 79 -14.58 3.43 9.10
N GLY A 80 -15.42 3.92 8.19
CA GLY A 80 -15.56 3.35 6.85
C GLY A 80 -14.41 3.70 5.93
N VAL A 81 -14.55 3.24 4.69
CA VAL A 81 -13.52 3.44 3.65
C VAL A 81 -13.16 4.92 3.48
N ASP A 82 -14.12 5.80 3.63
CA ASP A 82 -13.88 7.24 3.49
C ASP A 82 -12.87 7.78 4.49
N THR A 83 -12.73 7.13 5.64
CA THR A 83 -11.77 7.56 6.65
C THR A 83 -10.35 7.14 6.30
N ILE A 84 -10.21 6.16 5.41
CA ILE A 84 -8.90 5.62 4.99
C ILE A 84 -8.35 6.41 3.82
N ARG A 85 -9.23 6.90 2.93
CA ARG A 85 -8.82 7.58 1.70
C ARG A 85 -7.79 8.69 1.90
N PRO A 86 -7.96 9.63 2.85
CA PRO A 86 -6.97 10.71 3.00
C PRO A 86 -5.57 10.18 3.33
N TYR A 87 -5.50 9.08 4.10
CA TYR A 87 -4.21 8.51 4.48
C TYR A 87 -3.57 7.75 3.33
N VAL A 88 -4.37 7.13 2.46
CA VAL A 88 -3.84 6.49 1.26
C VAL A 88 -3.33 7.56 0.29
N ASP A 89 -4.09 8.64 0.10
CA ASP A 89 -3.65 9.74 -0.77
C ASP A 89 -2.36 10.36 -0.27
N LYS A 90 -2.23 10.54 1.03
CA LYS A 90 -1.01 11.05 1.65
C LYS A 90 0.16 10.10 1.41
N PHE A 91 -0.08 8.80 1.52
CA PHE A 91 0.94 7.79 1.25
C PHE A 91 1.41 7.85 -0.20
N ILE A 92 0.48 7.92 -1.15
CA ILE A 92 0.83 7.96 -2.56
C ILE A 92 1.67 9.20 -2.87
N ALA A 93 1.28 10.35 -2.29
CA ALA A 93 2.06 11.58 -2.45
C ALA A 93 3.47 11.42 -1.88
N TYR A 94 3.60 10.76 -0.72
CA TYR A 94 4.90 10.51 -0.12
C TYR A 94 5.76 9.64 -1.04
N ALA A 95 5.18 8.57 -1.59
CA ALA A 95 5.91 7.67 -2.46
C ALA A 95 6.41 8.38 -3.73
N LYS A 96 5.60 9.27 -4.28
CA LYS A 96 6.01 10.05 -5.46
C LYS A 96 7.24 10.91 -5.18
N GLN A 97 7.40 11.38 -3.96
CA GLN A 97 8.51 12.22 -3.56
C GLN A 97 9.76 11.44 -3.17
N HIS A 98 9.65 10.11 -3.10
CA HIS A 98 10.75 9.24 -2.69
C HIS A 98 10.96 8.12 -3.69
N PRO A 99 11.32 8.46 -4.94
CA PRO A 99 11.48 7.45 -6.00
C PRO A 99 12.63 6.49 -5.74
N GLU A 100 13.54 6.84 -4.83
CA GLU A 100 14.65 5.97 -4.46
C GLU A 100 14.19 4.80 -3.57
N GLN A 101 12.98 4.88 -2.99
CA GLN A 101 12.43 3.83 -2.14
C GLN A 101 11.40 3.02 -2.90
N HIS A 102 11.22 1.76 -2.51
CA HIS A 102 10.22 0.87 -3.08
C HIS A 102 9.24 0.48 -1.98
N PHE A 103 7.98 0.83 -2.16
CA PHE A 103 6.95 0.65 -1.14
C PHE A 103 6.16 -0.61 -1.41
N LEU A 104 6.23 -1.56 -0.47
CA LEU A 104 5.53 -2.83 -0.57
C LEU A 104 4.24 -2.75 0.23
N VAL A 105 3.13 -2.49 -0.45
CA VAL A 105 1.83 -2.35 0.19
C VAL A 105 1.27 -3.73 0.51
N THR A 106 0.95 -3.97 1.78
CA THR A 106 0.30 -5.21 2.22
C THR A 106 -1.21 -5.07 2.04
N ARG A 107 -1.98 -6.11 2.41
CA ARG A 107 -3.46 -6.09 2.32
C ARG A 107 -4.07 -5.23 3.40
N ILE A 108 -3.80 -3.96 3.30
CA ILE A 108 -4.24 -2.95 4.26
C ILE A 108 -5.75 -2.98 4.41
N GLY A 109 -6.22 -2.98 5.66
CA GLY A 109 -7.65 -2.93 5.96
C GLY A 109 -8.37 -4.25 5.78
N CYS A 110 -7.71 -5.29 5.26
CA CYS A 110 -8.36 -6.57 4.98
C CYS A 110 -8.17 -7.61 6.08
N GLY A 111 -7.57 -7.22 7.19
CA GLY A 111 -7.42 -8.08 8.35
C GLY A 111 -8.41 -7.69 9.44
N ILE A 112 -7.89 -7.23 10.57
CA ILE A 112 -8.72 -6.87 11.74
C ILE A 112 -9.76 -5.81 11.39
N ALA A 113 -9.45 -4.87 10.51
CA ALA A 113 -10.40 -3.82 10.13
C ALA A 113 -11.63 -4.36 9.38
N GLY A 114 -11.50 -5.54 8.77
CA GLY A 114 -12.66 -6.25 8.23
C GLY A 114 -13.11 -5.86 6.84
N PHE A 115 -12.33 -5.07 6.10
CA PHE A 115 -12.68 -4.72 4.73
C PHE A 115 -12.24 -5.81 3.77
N SER A 116 -12.80 -5.81 2.56
CA SER A 116 -12.41 -6.72 1.50
C SER A 116 -11.52 -6.00 0.48
N PRO A 117 -10.76 -6.75 -0.34
CA PRO A 117 -9.92 -6.12 -1.36
C PRO A 117 -10.69 -5.23 -2.33
N ASP A 118 -11.93 -5.59 -2.68
CA ASP A 118 -12.73 -4.77 -3.58
C ASP A 118 -13.16 -3.45 -2.95
N GLU A 119 -13.14 -3.37 -1.62
CA GLU A 119 -13.43 -2.12 -0.92
C GLU A 119 -12.19 -1.23 -0.79
N ILE A 120 -11.04 -1.82 -0.58
CA ILE A 120 -9.80 -1.09 -0.31
C ILE A 120 -9.01 -0.77 -1.57
N ALA A 121 -8.89 -1.73 -2.49
CA ALA A 121 -8.04 -1.57 -3.67
C ALA A 121 -8.35 -0.30 -4.48
N PRO A 122 -9.61 0.09 -4.69
CA PRO A 122 -9.89 1.32 -5.43
C PRO A 122 -9.26 2.57 -4.85
N LEU A 123 -8.99 2.59 -3.54
CA LEU A 123 -8.30 3.73 -2.91
C LEU A 123 -6.87 3.87 -3.44
N PHE A 124 -6.29 2.78 -3.95
CA PHE A 124 -4.93 2.75 -4.48
C PHE A 124 -4.89 2.88 -6.01
N ALA A 125 -5.97 3.26 -6.66
CA ALA A 125 -6.01 3.32 -8.12
C ALA A 125 -4.89 4.18 -8.70
N GLU A 126 -4.62 5.31 -8.09
CA GLU A 126 -3.55 6.22 -8.53
C GLU A 126 -2.17 5.56 -8.41
N ALA A 127 -2.01 4.64 -7.48
CA ALA A 127 -0.73 3.95 -7.28
C ALA A 127 -0.33 3.12 -8.49
N ALA A 128 -1.27 2.74 -9.34
CA ALA A 128 -0.95 1.99 -10.56
C ALA A 128 0.02 2.76 -11.45
N GLU A 129 0.00 4.09 -11.40
CA GLU A 129 0.88 4.94 -12.19
C GLU A 129 2.13 5.39 -11.46
N VAL A 130 2.35 4.90 -10.25
CA VAL A 130 3.50 5.27 -9.43
C VAL A 130 4.42 4.07 -9.33
N GLU A 131 5.52 4.10 -10.10
CA GLU A 131 6.33 2.92 -10.37
C GLU A 131 6.99 2.29 -9.14
N ASN A 132 7.23 3.07 -8.10
CA ASN A 132 7.89 2.56 -6.88
C ASN A 132 6.91 2.06 -5.83
N ILE A 133 5.64 1.85 -6.20
CA ILE A 133 4.65 1.23 -5.32
C ILE A 133 4.30 -0.15 -5.84
N SER A 134 4.42 -1.16 -4.98
CA SER A 134 3.91 -2.52 -5.25
C SER A 134 2.62 -2.72 -4.48
N LEU A 135 1.68 -3.43 -5.08
CA LEU A 135 0.39 -3.76 -4.46
C LEU A 135 0.20 -5.27 -4.42
N PRO A 136 -0.61 -5.77 -3.48
CA PRO A 136 -0.96 -7.19 -3.47
C PRO A 136 -1.63 -7.62 -4.77
N ASP A 137 -1.50 -8.88 -5.11
CA ASP A 137 -2.06 -9.42 -6.35
C ASP A 137 -3.56 -9.16 -6.46
N ASP A 138 -4.32 -9.43 -5.38
CA ASP A 138 -5.75 -9.21 -5.38
C ASP A 138 -6.13 -7.73 -5.44
N PHE A 139 -5.25 -6.81 -5.03
CA PHE A 139 -5.50 -5.38 -5.22
C PHE A 139 -5.36 -5.02 -6.71
N TRP A 140 -4.37 -5.58 -7.38
CA TRP A 140 -4.19 -5.32 -8.81
C TRP A 140 -5.40 -5.78 -9.61
N GLU A 141 -6.04 -6.85 -9.18
CA GLU A 141 -7.22 -7.37 -9.87
C GLU A 141 -8.42 -6.43 -9.79
N GLU A 142 -8.45 -5.56 -8.79
CA GLU A 142 -9.58 -4.66 -8.53
C GLU A 142 -9.34 -3.24 -9.05
N ILE A 143 -8.24 -2.99 -9.71
CA ILE A 143 -7.91 -1.64 -10.21
C ILE A 143 -8.10 -1.51 -11.73
#